data_97738db5deb63c5b7efcad10f1843087
#
_entry.id   97738db5deb63c5b7efcad10f1843087
#
_cell.length_a   1.000
_cell.length_b   1.000
_cell.length_c   1.000
_cell.angle_alpha   90.00
_cell.angle_beta   90.00
_cell.angle_gamma   90.00
#
_symmetry.space_group_name_H-M   'P 1'
#
loop_
_entity.id
_entity.type
_entity.pdbx_description
1 polymer ?
#
loop_
_entity_poly.entity_id
_entity_poly.type
_entity_poly.pdbx_seq_one_letter_code
_entity_poly.pdbx_strand_id
1 'polypeptide(L)'
;MHDIGLENLRFGIVEQAVDDYFSLLAGFITPATDCNITELERFFYSDWFSVLCKLEPDYIIENLKRKAKKMILKYTVSKQKGSSRYYVHEVGSKEPIPGTLGTKKQALHRAAKMNDLDYKDYMRVRRRDGASCDKD
;
A
#
# COMPACT_ATOMS: atom_id res chain seq x y z
N MET A 1 6.34 5.23 34.87
CA MET A 1 6.99 6.13 33.92
C MET A 1 7.80 5.42 32.88
N HIS A 2 8.43 4.33 33.25
CA HIS A 2 9.18 3.54 32.30
C HIS A 2 8.28 2.89 31.24
N ASP A 3 7.01 2.77 31.58
CA ASP A 3 6.06 2.05 30.74
C ASP A 3 5.78 2.74 29.42
N ILE A 4 5.87 4.09 29.39
CA ILE A 4 5.59 4.84 28.17
C ILE A 4 6.63 4.52 27.08
N GLY A 5 7.91 4.50 27.44
CA GLY A 5 8.95 4.15 26.49
C GLY A 5 8.86 2.70 26.03
N LEU A 6 8.53 1.80 26.96
CA LEU A 6 8.41 0.37 26.67
C LEU A 6 7.18 0.11 25.78
N GLU A 7 6.07 0.78 26.06
CA GLU A 7 4.87 0.67 25.21
C GLU A 7 5.11 1.17 23.80
N ASN A 8 5.82 2.29 23.67
CA ASN A 8 6.17 2.83 22.37
C ASN A 8 7.06 1.84 21.58
N LEU A 9 7.99 1.18 22.27
CA LEU A 9 8.85 0.19 21.64
C LEU A 9 8.03 -1.03 21.19
N ARG A 10 7.13 -1.53 22.04
CA ARG A 10 6.24 -2.64 21.68
C ARG A 10 5.39 -2.30 20.49
N PHE A 11 4.79 -1.12 20.50
CA PHE A 11 3.97 -0.65 19.39
C PHE A 11 4.78 -0.57 18.10
N GLY A 12 6.01 -0.03 18.18
CA GLY A 12 6.88 0.08 17.02
C GLY A 12 7.24 -1.29 16.41
N ILE A 13 7.50 -2.28 17.26
CA ILE A 13 7.82 -3.64 16.79
C ILE A 13 6.62 -4.25 16.06
N VAL A 14 5.44 -4.15 16.66
CA VAL A 14 4.21 -4.69 16.06
C VAL A 14 3.89 -3.97 14.75
N GLU A 15 3.96 -2.65 14.76
CA GLU A 15 3.70 -1.84 13.58
C GLU A 15 4.64 -2.20 12.44
N GLN A 16 5.92 -2.37 12.73
CA GLN A 16 6.90 -2.75 11.73
C GLN A 16 6.60 -4.13 11.13
N ALA A 17 6.25 -5.09 11.97
CA ALA A 17 5.93 -6.43 11.50
C ALA A 17 4.66 -6.43 10.64
N VAL A 18 3.67 -5.65 11.03
CA VAL A 18 2.42 -5.51 10.28
C VAL A 18 2.69 -4.89 8.92
N ASP A 19 3.47 -3.81 8.88
CA ASP A 19 3.83 -3.14 7.63
C ASP A 19 4.63 -4.05 6.70
N ASP A 20 5.58 -4.79 7.25
CA ASP A 20 6.41 -5.71 6.47
C ASP A 20 5.56 -6.82 5.86
N TYR A 21 4.69 -7.39 6.66
CA TYR A 21 3.81 -8.47 6.21
C TYR A 21 2.85 -7.98 5.13
N PHE A 22 2.23 -6.83 5.36
CA PHE A 22 1.33 -6.23 4.39
C PHE A 22 2.06 -5.93 3.07
N SER A 23 3.25 -5.37 3.16
CA SER A 23 4.04 -5.03 1.98
C SER A 23 4.38 -6.27 1.16
N LEU A 24 4.74 -7.37 1.82
CA LEU A 24 5.00 -8.63 1.14
C LEU A 24 3.76 -9.21 0.49
N LEU A 25 2.62 -9.17 1.18
CA LEU A 25 1.35 -9.66 0.64
C LEU A 25 0.91 -8.83 -0.58
N ALA A 26 1.10 -7.52 -0.50
CA ALA A 26 0.71 -6.63 -1.58
C ALA A 26 1.73 -6.57 -2.72
N GLY A 27 2.89 -7.21 -2.56
CA GLY A 27 3.93 -7.22 -3.58
C GLY A 27 4.71 -5.91 -3.68
N PHE A 28 4.74 -5.12 -2.62
CA PHE A 28 5.50 -3.88 -2.60
C PHE A 28 6.98 -4.17 -2.35
N ILE A 29 7.84 -3.41 -3.02
CA ILE A 29 9.28 -3.51 -2.82
C ILE A 29 9.67 -2.62 -1.64
N THR A 30 10.20 -3.21 -0.58
CA THR A 30 10.64 -2.53 0.62
C THR A 30 11.93 -3.17 1.12
N PRO A 31 12.62 -2.57 2.11
CA PRO A 31 13.76 -3.24 2.74
C PRO A 31 13.41 -4.60 3.32
N ALA A 32 12.12 -4.84 3.61
CA ALA A 32 11.65 -6.11 4.17
C ALA A 32 11.43 -7.19 3.11
N THR A 33 11.68 -6.93 1.83
CA THR A 33 11.47 -7.93 0.79
C THR A 33 12.39 -9.14 0.94
N ASP A 34 13.46 -9.00 1.69
CA ASP A 34 14.34 -10.13 2.01
C ASP A 34 13.72 -11.05 3.07
N CYS A 35 12.71 -10.58 3.77
CA CYS A 35 12.00 -11.38 4.76
C CYS A 35 11.04 -12.33 4.08
N ASN A 36 10.90 -13.51 4.66
CA ASN A 36 9.97 -14.51 4.18
C ASN A 36 8.62 -14.32 4.88
N ILE A 37 7.53 -14.44 4.11
CA ILE A 37 6.17 -14.36 4.67
C ILE A 37 6.00 -15.39 5.80
N THR A 38 6.54 -16.60 5.62
CA THR A 38 6.48 -17.65 6.62
C THR A 38 7.15 -17.23 7.94
N GLU A 39 8.27 -16.53 7.86
CA GLU A 39 8.97 -16.04 9.05
C GLU A 39 8.14 -15.01 9.80
N LEU A 40 7.48 -14.12 9.07
CA LEU A 40 6.61 -13.12 9.68
C LEU A 40 5.38 -13.77 10.30
N GLU A 41 4.80 -14.76 9.65
CA GLU A 41 3.67 -15.50 10.21
C GLU A 41 4.08 -16.22 11.48
N ARG A 42 5.28 -16.82 11.53
CA ARG A 42 5.81 -17.40 12.74
C ARG A 42 5.92 -16.39 13.86
N PHE A 43 6.36 -15.18 13.53
CA PHE A 43 6.44 -14.11 14.52
C PHE A 43 5.08 -13.80 15.10
N PHE A 44 4.04 -13.67 14.25
CA PHE A 44 2.68 -13.37 14.73
C PHE A 44 2.12 -14.47 15.63
N TYR A 45 2.50 -15.72 15.40
CA TYR A 45 2.05 -16.84 16.23
C TYR A 45 2.98 -17.15 17.40
N SER A 46 4.05 -16.38 17.56
CA SER A 46 5.01 -16.61 18.65
C SER A 46 4.46 -16.14 20.00
N ASP A 47 4.98 -16.75 21.07
CA ASP A 47 4.65 -16.32 22.42
C ASP A 47 5.06 -14.88 22.68
N TRP A 48 6.17 -14.47 22.06
CA TRP A 48 6.66 -13.10 22.19
C TRP A 48 5.65 -12.09 21.64
N PHE A 49 5.07 -12.39 20.48
CA PHE A 49 4.05 -11.51 19.90
C PHE A 49 2.84 -11.37 20.82
N SER A 50 2.43 -12.45 21.48
CA SER A 50 1.30 -12.42 22.41
C SER A 50 1.56 -11.50 23.59
N VAL A 51 2.83 -11.31 23.97
CA VAL A 51 3.22 -10.36 25.01
C VAL A 51 3.16 -8.90 24.45
N LEU A 52 3.53 -8.72 23.18
CA LEU A 52 3.59 -7.41 22.55
C LEU A 52 2.22 -6.88 22.15
N CYS A 53 1.31 -7.76 21.79
CA CYS A 53 0.02 -7.38 21.22
C CYS A 53 -1.08 -8.33 21.72
N LYS A 54 -2.20 -7.76 22.13
CA LYS A 54 -3.34 -8.54 22.65
C LYS A 54 -4.30 -9.03 21.56
N LEU A 55 -4.08 -8.59 20.33
CA LEU A 55 -4.94 -9.00 19.23
C LEU A 55 -4.60 -10.42 18.78
N GLU A 56 -5.62 -11.15 18.35
CA GLU A 56 -5.43 -12.49 17.83
C GLU A 56 -4.64 -12.44 16.52
N PRO A 57 -3.60 -13.30 16.38
CA PRO A 57 -2.82 -13.32 15.13
C PRO A 57 -3.67 -13.60 13.90
N ASP A 58 -4.63 -14.52 14.00
CA ASP A 58 -5.50 -14.82 12.88
C ASP A 58 -6.27 -13.60 12.40
N TYR A 59 -6.75 -12.80 13.34
CA TYR A 59 -7.47 -11.57 13.02
C TYR A 59 -6.59 -10.60 12.24
N ILE A 60 -5.37 -10.40 12.70
CA ILE A 60 -4.42 -9.49 12.06
C ILE A 60 -4.08 -9.98 10.64
N ILE A 61 -3.75 -11.26 10.53
CA ILE A 61 -3.34 -11.85 9.25
C ILE A 61 -4.49 -11.78 8.23
N GLU A 62 -5.69 -12.13 8.63
CA GLU A 62 -6.85 -12.09 7.75
C GLU A 62 -7.17 -10.67 7.28
N ASN A 63 -7.11 -9.71 8.19
CA ASN A 63 -7.36 -8.31 7.82
C ASN A 63 -6.31 -7.79 6.87
N LEU A 64 -5.05 -8.13 7.07
CA LEU A 64 -3.98 -7.72 6.17
C LEU A 64 -4.12 -8.36 4.80
N LYS A 65 -4.49 -9.64 4.75
CA LYS A 65 -4.74 -10.32 3.48
C LYS A 65 -5.90 -9.68 2.72
N ARG A 66 -6.97 -9.34 3.44
CA ARG A 66 -8.13 -8.68 2.83
C ARG A 66 -7.75 -7.31 2.27
N LYS A 67 -6.98 -6.54 3.04
CA LYS A 67 -6.52 -5.23 2.61
C LYS A 67 -5.60 -5.34 1.40
N ALA A 68 -4.71 -6.32 1.40
CA ALA A 68 -3.79 -6.54 0.28
C ALA A 68 -4.51 -6.88 -1.02
N LYS A 69 -5.63 -7.61 -0.94
CA LYS A 69 -6.45 -7.94 -2.12
C LYS A 69 -7.06 -6.72 -2.77
N LYS A 70 -7.23 -5.63 -2.01
CA LYS A 70 -7.78 -4.38 -2.54
C LYS A 70 -6.72 -3.53 -3.24
N MET A 71 -5.46 -3.92 -3.18
CA MET A 71 -4.36 -3.18 -3.79
C MET A 71 -4.23 -3.50 -5.27
N ILE A 72 -5.34 -3.31 -6.00
CA ILE A 72 -5.43 -3.52 -7.45
C ILE A 72 -5.94 -2.23 -8.06
N LEU A 73 -5.25 -1.75 -9.08
CA LEU A 73 -5.66 -0.53 -9.77
C LEU A 73 -6.74 -0.83 -10.80
N LYS A 74 -7.84 -0.10 -10.71
CA LYS A 74 -8.89 -0.07 -11.73
C LYS A 74 -8.72 1.15 -12.62
N TYR A 75 -8.13 2.22 -12.08
CA TYR A 75 -7.91 3.49 -12.75
C TYR A 75 -6.46 3.89 -12.63
N THR A 76 -5.93 4.48 -13.67
CA THR A 76 -4.57 4.96 -13.68
C THR A 76 -4.50 6.31 -14.36
N VAL A 77 -3.31 6.91 -14.38
CA VAL A 77 -3.09 8.26 -14.90
C VAL A 77 -2.14 8.19 -16.08
N SER A 78 -2.46 8.93 -17.12
CA SER A 78 -1.58 9.09 -18.27
C SER A 78 -1.49 10.56 -18.66
N LYS A 79 -0.40 10.91 -19.33
CA LYS A 79 -0.19 12.25 -19.82
C LYS A 79 -0.94 12.44 -21.13
N GLN A 80 -1.62 13.57 -21.26
CA GLN A 80 -2.28 13.94 -22.50
C GLN A 80 -1.24 14.22 -23.57
N LYS A 81 -1.41 13.63 -24.73
CA LYS A 81 -0.48 13.77 -25.84
C LYS A 81 -0.40 15.23 -26.30
N GLY A 82 0.81 15.76 -26.36
CA GLY A 82 1.02 17.14 -26.79
C GLY A 82 0.73 18.20 -25.73
N SER A 83 0.57 17.80 -24.48
CA SER A 83 0.24 18.70 -23.40
C SER A 83 0.99 18.32 -22.14
N SER A 84 1.07 19.22 -21.19
CA SER A 84 1.64 18.93 -19.87
C SER A 84 0.56 18.49 -18.88
N ARG A 85 -0.66 18.27 -19.34
CA ARG A 85 -1.77 17.86 -18.49
C ARG A 85 -1.92 16.35 -18.45
N TYR A 86 -2.49 15.86 -17.36
CA TYR A 86 -2.69 14.45 -17.11
C TYR A 86 -4.18 14.17 -16.92
N TYR A 87 -4.59 12.95 -17.20
CA TYR A 87 -5.97 12.53 -17.06
C TYR A 87 -6.04 11.13 -16.45
N VAL A 88 -7.20 10.80 -15.90
CA VAL A 88 -7.47 9.46 -15.34
C VAL A 88 -8.20 8.65 -16.39
N HIS A 89 -7.85 7.37 -16.51
CA HIS A 89 -8.53 6.44 -17.40
C HIS A 89 -8.56 5.05 -16.76
N GLU A 90 -9.44 4.19 -17.24
CA GLU A 90 -9.47 2.82 -16.78
C GLU A 90 -8.23 2.07 -17.23
N VAL A 91 -7.78 1.14 -16.40
CA VAL A 91 -6.67 0.25 -16.77
C VAL A 91 -7.10 -0.59 -17.98
N GLY A 92 -6.27 -0.57 -19.01
CA GLY A 92 -6.60 -1.26 -20.27
C GLY A 92 -7.31 -0.41 -21.30
N SER A 93 -7.78 0.77 -20.92
CA SER A 93 -8.39 1.73 -21.83
C SER A 93 -7.51 2.98 -21.89
N LYS A 94 -7.51 3.66 -23.03
CA LYS A 94 -6.78 4.94 -23.18
C LYS A 94 -7.73 6.12 -23.26
N GLU A 95 -9.02 5.90 -23.08
CA GLU A 95 -9.99 6.97 -23.15
C GLU A 95 -10.01 7.78 -21.87
N PRO A 96 -9.80 9.11 -21.93
CA PRO A 96 -9.86 9.94 -20.74
C PRO A 96 -11.26 9.93 -20.12
N ILE A 97 -11.32 9.87 -18.80
CA ILE A 97 -12.58 10.03 -18.10
C ILE A 97 -12.87 11.54 -18.03
N PRO A 98 -14.06 11.96 -18.43
CA PRO A 98 -14.42 13.39 -18.39
C PRO A 98 -14.23 14.00 -17.02
N GLY A 99 -13.69 15.23 -16.99
CA GLY A 99 -13.52 15.96 -15.74
C GLY A 99 -12.29 15.61 -14.94
N THR A 100 -11.41 14.74 -15.47
CA THR A 100 -10.21 14.33 -14.72
C THR A 100 -8.92 14.99 -15.21
N LEU A 101 -9.02 15.80 -16.23
CA LEU A 101 -7.83 16.49 -16.78
C LEU A 101 -7.31 17.55 -15.80
N GLY A 102 -6.02 17.59 -15.60
CA GLY A 102 -5.40 18.56 -14.70
C GLY A 102 -3.90 18.34 -14.58
N THR A 103 -3.32 18.87 -13.50
CA THR A 103 -1.91 18.66 -13.23
C THR A 103 -1.67 17.18 -12.86
N LYS A 104 -0.42 16.76 -12.96
CA LYS A 104 -0.05 15.39 -12.58
C LYS A 104 -0.50 15.05 -11.16
N LYS A 105 -0.26 15.98 -10.22
CA LYS A 105 -0.63 15.78 -8.83
C LYS A 105 -2.14 15.65 -8.65
N GLN A 106 -2.91 16.52 -9.31
CA GLN A 106 -4.37 16.46 -9.25
C GLN A 106 -4.90 15.15 -9.82
N ALA A 107 -4.38 14.74 -10.97
CA ALA A 107 -4.81 13.49 -11.60
C ALA A 107 -4.49 12.28 -10.72
N LEU A 108 -3.31 12.26 -10.10
CA LEU A 108 -2.92 11.17 -9.21
C LEU A 108 -3.82 11.08 -7.98
N HIS A 109 -4.17 12.23 -7.38
CA HIS A 109 -5.08 12.24 -6.25
C HIS A 109 -6.49 11.78 -6.64
N ARG A 110 -6.96 12.19 -7.82
CA ARG A 110 -8.25 11.75 -8.34
C ARG A 110 -8.28 10.25 -8.58
N ALA A 111 -7.23 9.72 -9.19
CA ALA A 111 -7.13 8.29 -9.44
C ALA A 111 -7.10 7.48 -8.16
N ALA A 112 -6.37 7.93 -7.14
CA ALA A 112 -6.35 7.28 -5.84
C ALA A 112 -7.75 7.19 -5.26
N LYS A 113 -8.48 8.29 -5.28
CA LYS A 113 -9.85 8.35 -4.77
C LYS A 113 -10.78 7.44 -5.56
N MET A 114 -10.66 7.41 -6.87
CA MET A 114 -11.48 6.56 -7.73
C MET A 114 -11.20 5.07 -7.52
N ASN A 115 -9.98 4.72 -7.13
CA ASN A 115 -9.60 3.35 -6.77
C ASN A 115 -9.96 3.00 -5.32
N ASP A 116 -10.55 3.93 -4.58
CA ASP A 116 -10.87 3.77 -3.17
C ASP A 116 -9.64 3.45 -2.34
N LEU A 117 -8.53 4.08 -2.67
CA LEU A 117 -7.26 3.97 -1.96
C LEU A 117 -6.83 5.36 -1.49
N ASP A 118 -6.09 5.41 -0.39
CA ASP A 118 -5.45 6.67 -0.05
C ASP A 118 -4.28 6.93 -1.01
N TYR A 119 -3.82 8.16 -1.05
CA TYR A 119 -2.79 8.57 -2.00
C TYR A 119 -1.50 7.76 -1.83
N LYS A 120 -1.12 7.50 -0.60
CA LYS A 120 0.10 6.75 -0.29
C LYS A 120 0.02 5.32 -0.83
N ASP A 121 -1.09 4.64 -0.57
CA ASP A 121 -1.29 3.28 -1.04
C ASP A 121 -1.41 3.23 -2.55
N TYR A 122 -2.12 4.18 -3.14
CA TYR A 122 -2.24 4.27 -4.58
C TYR A 122 -0.86 4.38 -5.25
N MET A 123 0.02 5.24 -4.72
CA MET A 123 1.35 5.42 -5.27
C MET A 123 2.21 4.18 -5.10
N ARG A 124 2.02 3.43 -4.02
CA ARG A 124 2.74 2.17 -3.80
C ARG A 124 2.32 1.11 -4.82
N VAL A 125 1.03 0.97 -5.04
CA VAL A 125 0.50 0.02 -6.03
C VAL A 125 0.97 0.41 -7.43
N ARG A 126 0.94 1.69 -7.73
CA ARG A 126 1.37 2.22 -9.01
C ARG A 126 2.84 1.89 -9.29
N ARG A 127 3.70 2.03 -8.30
CA ARG A 127 5.11 1.66 -8.42
C ARG A 127 5.29 0.16 -8.61
N ARG A 128 4.55 -0.64 -7.86
CA ARG A 128 4.60 -2.10 -7.99
C ARG A 128 4.26 -2.53 -9.41
N ASP A 129 3.24 -1.92 -10.00
CA ASP A 129 2.75 -2.28 -11.33
C ASP A 129 3.61 -1.73 -12.47
N GLY A 130 4.73 -1.08 -12.13
CA GLY A 130 5.63 -0.58 -13.14
C GLY A 130 5.20 0.72 -13.80
N ALA A 131 4.18 1.37 -13.26
CA ALA A 131 3.70 2.65 -13.76
C ALA A 131 4.66 3.80 -13.45
N SER A 132 5.89 3.47 -13.14
CA SER A 132 6.97 4.40 -12.95
C SER A 132 7.36 5.12 -14.23
N CYS A 133 6.67 4.86 -15.28
CA CYS A 133 6.86 5.59 -16.54
C CYS A 133 6.46 7.03 -16.43
N ASP A 134 6.42 7.54 -15.28
CA ASP A 134 6.39 8.97 -15.02
C ASP A 134 7.60 9.68 -15.57
N LYS A 135 8.41 8.96 -16.24
CA LYS A 135 9.58 9.47 -16.90
C LYS A 135 9.27 10.35 -18.09
N ASP A 136 8.08 10.45 -18.43
CA ASP A 136 7.72 11.26 -19.59
C ASP A 136 7.68 12.74 -19.22
#